data_4760a5acaf6d91cf4672930d7af658a2
#
_entry.id   4760a5acaf6d91cf4672930d7af658a2
#
_cell.length_a   1.000
_cell.length_b   1.000
_cell.length_c   1.000
_cell.angle_alpha   90.00
_cell.angle_beta   90.00
_cell.angle_gamma   90.00
#
_symmetry.space_group_name_H-M   'P 1'
#
loop_
_entity.id
_entity.type
_entity.pdbx_description
1 polymer ?
#
loop_
_entity_poly.entity_id
_entity_poly.type
_entity_poly.pdbx_seq_one_letter_code
_entity_poly.pdbx_strand_id
1 'polypeptide(L)'
;MEDEVELLRQASVNGVFSSADAERHGIPRLRLVALAKVGLLTHLTRGMWSTIHTVDAAQTHLLRTVAIIRRLRQPAGATAQSALVLHDLPILDTDLDRVHLVRGRGHATRRSHDYTVWGCAGGLRAATRPPFVDTPLACAPVAVALTHTGVTCTPRAALAAADAAVRRGLVTSTEIEVAAADLPLGTPGAAAVRRALADVDGRHESPGETLTAQVMRDLGYSLEPQVWIGPYRVDFLVTGTRVVVEFDGAIKYHDRGALVAEKRREDELRRRGYVMVRLMWSDLHDPARVRRLVVEALAAAAA
;
A
#
# COMPACT_ATOMS: atom_id res chain seq x y z
N MET A 1 -0.09 36.66 10.54
CA MET A 1 -0.45 35.39 9.85
C MET A 1 0.64 34.33 10.03
N GLU A 2 1.90 34.65 9.73
CA GLU A 2 3.03 33.72 9.93
C GLU A 2 3.21 33.34 11.39
N ASP A 3 3.14 34.31 12.31
CA ASP A 3 3.23 34.07 13.76
C ASP A 3 2.12 33.14 14.27
N GLU A 4 0.88 33.30 13.77
CA GLU A 4 -0.24 32.43 14.13
C GLU A 4 -0.02 30.99 13.64
N VAL A 5 0.50 30.82 12.42
CA VAL A 5 0.79 29.49 11.85
C VAL A 5 1.92 28.81 12.64
N GLU A 6 2.94 29.59 13.04
CA GLU A 6 4.03 29.07 13.86
C GLU A 6 3.57 28.63 15.24
N LEU A 7 2.71 29.41 15.92
CA LEU A 7 2.08 29.02 17.19
C LEU A 7 1.26 27.73 17.03
N LEU A 8 0.50 27.57 15.93
CA LEU A 8 -0.28 26.38 15.65
C LEU A 8 0.62 25.16 15.34
N ARG A 9 1.78 25.41 14.70
CA ARG A 9 2.78 24.36 14.46
C ARG A 9 3.36 23.84 15.78
N GLN A 10 3.70 24.74 16.70
CA GLN A 10 4.20 24.39 18.06
C GLN A 10 3.13 23.69 18.89
N ALA A 11 1.84 24.04 18.74
CA ALA A 11 0.72 23.38 19.40
C ALA A 11 0.36 22.01 18.79
N SER A 12 0.92 21.66 17.62
CA SER A 12 0.64 20.41 16.93
C SER A 12 1.35 19.23 17.60
N VAL A 13 0.67 18.08 17.59
CA VAL A 13 1.29 16.79 17.92
C VAL A 13 1.14 15.90 16.70
N ASN A 14 2.23 15.33 16.23
CA ASN A 14 2.26 14.56 14.98
C ASN A 14 1.68 15.35 13.79
N GLY A 15 2.01 16.65 13.72
CA GLY A 15 1.56 17.53 12.63
C GLY A 15 0.08 17.95 12.69
N VAL A 16 -0.64 17.60 13.75
CA VAL A 16 -2.10 17.82 13.88
C VAL A 16 -2.43 18.55 15.18
N PHE A 17 -3.36 19.50 15.12
CA PHE A 17 -3.91 20.20 16.29
C PHE A 17 -5.45 20.25 16.22
N SER A 18 -6.10 20.40 17.38
CA SER A 18 -7.55 20.59 17.47
C SER A 18 -7.93 22.07 17.51
N SER A 19 -9.20 22.37 17.23
CA SER A 19 -9.72 23.74 17.44
C SER A 19 -9.57 24.21 18.88
N ALA A 20 -9.66 23.29 19.86
CA ALA A 20 -9.43 23.61 21.27
C ALA A 20 -7.96 23.92 21.58
N ASP A 21 -7.01 23.27 20.88
CA ASP A 21 -5.59 23.61 20.99
C ASP A 21 -5.35 25.04 20.48
N ALA A 22 -5.93 25.41 19.35
CA ALA A 22 -5.85 26.76 18.79
C ALA A 22 -6.47 27.84 19.70
N GLU A 23 -7.63 27.54 20.27
CA GLU A 23 -8.31 28.46 21.20
C GLU A 23 -7.47 28.73 22.46
N ARG A 24 -6.72 27.75 22.98
CA ARG A 24 -5.78 27.97 24.11
C ARG A 24 -4.63 28.92 23.77
N HIS A 25 -4.32 29.09 22.48
CA HIS A 25 -3.36 30.06 21.96
C HIS A 25 -4.03 31.36 21.45
N GLY A 26 -5.30 31.60 21.79
CA GLY A 26 -6.02 32.80 21.39
C GLY A 26 -6.49 32.85 19.93
N ILE A 27 -6.44 31.73 19.21
CA ILE A 27 -6.83 31.64 17.81
C ILE A 27 -8.23 30.99 17.69
N PRO A 28 -9.28 31.81 17.45
CA PRO A 28 -10.64 31.30 17.41
C PRO A 28 -10.91 30.49 16.12
N ARG A 29 -11.91 29.60 16.17
CA ARG A 29 -12.28 28.72 15.04
C ARG A 29 -12.52 29.47 13.72
N LEU A 30 -13.14 30.66 13.75
CA LEU A 30 -13.36 31.46 12.54
C LEU A 30 -12.03 31.85 11.87
N ARG A 31 -11.01 32.11 12.68
CA ARG A 31 -9.67 32.40 12.16
C ARG A 31 -9.04 31.17 11.49
N LEU A 32 -9.22 29.96 12.05
CA LEU A 32 -8.76 28.72 11.41
C LEU A 32 -9.39 28.51 10.04
N VAL A 33 -10.69 28.78 9.91
CA VAL A 33 -11.39 28.70 8.62
C VAL A 33 -10.82 29.72 7.62
N ALA A 34 -10.53 30.93 8.07
CA ALA A 34 -9.92 31.98 7.21
C ALA A 34 -8.50 31.57 6.75
N LEU A 35 -7.68 31.04 7.65
CA LEU A 35 -6.33 30.55 7.32
C LEU A 35 -6.38 29.35 6.36
N ALA A 36 -7.34 28.46 6.51
CA ALA A 36 -7.53 27.33 5.60
C ALA A 36 -7.98 27.79 4.19
N LYS A 37 -8.84 28.82 4.09
CA LYS A 37 -9.27 29.39 2.80
C LYS A 37 -8.12 29.97 1.99
N VAL A 38 -7.09 30.50 2.65
CA VAL A 38 -5.89 31.03 1.98
C VAL A 38 -4.77 29.99 1.85
N GLY A 39 -5.07 28.70 2.15
CA GLY A 39 -4.15 27.59 1.94
C GLY A 39 -3.05 27.45 3.01
N LEU A 40 -3.11 28.19 4.12
CA LEU A 40 -2.11 28.11 5.21
C LEU A 40 -2.38 26.96 6.19
N LEU A 41 -3.58 26.42 6.20
CA LEU A 41 -3.98 25.26 7.01
C LEU A 41 -4.73 24.24 6.16
N THR A 42 -4.60 22.97 6.53
CA THR A 42 -5.42 21.87 5.99
C THR A 42 -6.47 21.47 7.02
N HIS A 43 -7.75 21.48 6.66
CA HIS A 43 -8.82 20.91 7.47
C HIS A 43 -8.88 19.41 7.22
N LEU A 44 -8.61 18.60 8.25
CA LEU A 44 -8.47 17.14 8.12
C LEU A 44 -9.80 16.41 8.39
N THR A 45 -10.46 16.76 9.48
CA THR A 45 -11.76 16.23 9.91
C THR A 45 -12.36 17.18 10.94
N ARG A 46 -13.59 16.95 11.39
CA ARG A 46 -14.31 17.86 12.30
C ARG A 46 -13.45 18.28 13.49
N GLY A 47 -13.13 19.59 13.55
CA GLY A 47 -12.38 20.21 14.63
C GLY A 47 -10.89 19.86 14.68
N MET A 48 -10.33 19.26 13.63
CA MET A 48 -8.92 18.86 13.53
C MET A 48 -8.27 19.47 12.29
N TRP A 49 -7.08 19.99 12.45
CA TRP A 49 -6.37 20.81 11.47
C TRP A 49 -4.89 20.43 11.41
N SER A 50 -4.22 20.83 10.34
CA SER A 50 -2.77 20.70 10.18
C SER A 50 -2.18 21.95 9.56
N THR A 51 -0.94 22.27 9.94
CA THR A 51 -0.07 23.25 9.24
C THR A 51 0.78 22.59 8.16
N ILE A 52 0.71 21.26 8.03
CA ILE A 52 1.47 20.52 7.03
C ILE A 52 0.69 20.56 5.71
N HIS A 53 1.39 20.99 4.65
CA HIS A 53 0.90 20.85 3.28
C HIS A 53 1.26 19.47 2.75
N THR A 54 0.24 18.70 2.40
CA THR A 54 0.43 17.35 1.86
C THR A 54 0.67 17.40 0.35
N VAL A 55 1.58 16.56 -0.12
CA VAL A 55 1.93 16.48 -1.55
C VAL A 55 1.14 15.40 -2.28
N ASP A 56 0.54 14.46 -1.53
CA ASP A 56 -0.23 13.35 -2.09
C ASP A 56 -1.37 12.89 -1.17
N ALA A 57 -2.18 11.96 -1.70
CA ALA A 57 -3.32 11.40 -0.98
C ALA A 57 -2.90 10.54 0.24
N ALA A 58 -1.75 9.85 0.18
CA ALA A 58 -1.27 9.02 1.28
C ALA A 58 -0.86 9.87 2.49
N GLN A 59 -0.16 10.98 2.28
CA GLN A 59 0.15 11.94 3.34
C GLN A 59 -1.10 12.57 3.95
N THR A 60 -2.07 12.92 3.11
CA THR A 60 -3.36 13.46 3.60
C THR A 60 -4.08 12.41 4.45
N HIS A 61 -4.12 11.16 4.00
CA HIS A 61 -4.72 10.05 4.75
C HIS A 61 -4.00 9.79 6.09
N LEU A 62 -2.67 9.89 6.10
CA LEU A 62 -1.88 9.76 7.33
C LEU A 62 -2.25 10.83 8.36
N LEU A 63 -2.29 12.11 7.97
CA LEU A 63 -2.71 13.20 8.85
C LEU A 63 -4.15 13.02 9.33
N ARG A 64 -5.08 12.58 8.47
CA ARG A 64 -6.45 12.23 8.86
C ARG A 64 -6.48 11.09 9.87
N THR A 65 -5.63 10.08 9.71
CA THR A 65 -5.50 8.97 10.66
C THR A 65 -5.06 9.46 12.03
N VAL A 66 -4.02 10.30 12.10
CA VAL A 66 -3.57 10.96 13.32
C VAL A 66 -4.70 11.78 13.97
N ALA A 67 -5.38 12.61 13.17
CA ALA A 67 -6.46 13.48 13.63
C ALA A 67 -7.60 12.68 14.27
N ILE A 68 -8.01 11.58 13.65
CA ILE A 68 -9.11 10.74 14.15
C ILE A 68 -8.68 9.99 15.41
N ILE A 69 -7.45 9.43 15.45
CA ILE A 69 -6.92 8.77 16.66
C ILE A 69 -6.92 9.75 17.84
N ARG A 70 -6.43 10.98 17.65
CA ARG A 70 -6.43 12.02 18.69
C ARG A 70 -7.84 12.43 19.16
N ARG A 71 -8.81 12.45 18.24
CA ARG A 71 -10.19 12.80 18.55
C ARG A 71 -10.92 11.72 19.34
N LEU A 72 -10.48 10.45 19.25
CA LEU A 72 -11.11 9.35 19.93
C LEU A 72 -10.74 9.36 21.43
N ARG A 73 -11.77 9.21 22.31
CA ARG A 73 -11.57 9.18 23.76
C ARG A 73 -10.96 7.87 24.29
N GLN A 74 -10.98 6.83 23.48
CA GLN A 74 -10.50 5.50 23.86
C GLN A 74 -9.36 5.12 22.91
N PRO A 75 -8.36 4.36 23.40
CA PRO A 75 -7.24 3.91 22.58
C PRO A 75 -7.73 3.20 21.33
N ALA A 76 -7.17 3.62 20.19
CA ALA A 76 -7.39 2.99 18.90
C ALA A 76 -6.07 3.08 18.11
N GLY A 77 -5.84 2.12 17.22
CA GLY A 77 -4.69 2.09 16.32
C GLY A 77 -5.12 2.00 14.87
N ALA A 78 -4.23 2.32 13.95
CA ALA A 78 -4.48 2.17 12.53
C ALA A 78 -4.57 0.69 12.13
N THR A 79 -5.38 0.39 11.12
CA THR A 79 -5.46 -0.93 10.47
C THR A 79 -5.79 -0.78 9.00
N ALA A 80 -5.84 -1.88 8.25
CA ALA A 80 -6.07 -1.87 6.80
C ALA A 80 -5.15 -0.85 6.11
N GLN A 81 -5.63 -0.16 5.05
CA GLN A 81 -4.83 0.83 4.31
C GLN A 81 -4.26 1.95 5.20
N SER A 82 -4.91 2.30 6.33
CA SER A 82 -4.37 3.30 7.25
C SER A 82 -3.09 2.81 7.95
N ALA A 83 -2.97 1.51 8.22
CA ALA A 83 -1.73 0.93 8.71
C ALA A 83 -0.69 0.75 7.59
N LEU A 84 -1.13 0.42 6.36
CA LEU A 84 -0.20 0.33 5.22
C LEU A 84 0.51 1.65 4.99
N VAL A 85 -0.21 2.78 5.01
CA VAL A 85 0.39 4.12 4.90
C VAL A 85 1.39 4.38 6.03
N LEU A 86 1.09 3.98 7.27
CA LEU A 86 2.01 4.12 8.41
C LEU A 86 3.31 3.32 8.23
N HIS A 87 3.23 2.16 7.59
CA HIS A 87 4.37 1.27 7.33
C HIS A 87 5.06 1.55 6.00
N ASP A 88 4.61 2.57 5.25
CA ASP A 88 5.10 2.88 3.90
C ASP A 88 5.02 1.64 2.97
N LEU A 89 3.91 0.89 3.08
CA LEU A 89 3.60 -0.25 2.24
C LEU A 89 2.79 0.19 1.02
N PRO A 90 2.87 -0.55 -0.09
CA PRO A 90 2.14 -0.21 -1.30
C PRO A 90 0.63 -0.06 -1.06
N ILE A 91 0.07 0.99 -1.65
CA ILE A 91 -1.35 1.27 -1.68
C ILE A 91 -1.84 1.04 -3.10
N LEU A 92 -2.65 0.00 -3.29
CA LEU A 92 -3.19 -0.36 -4.59
C LEU A 92 -4.72 -0.45 -4.48
N ASP A 93 -5.45 0.13 -5.43
CA ASP A 93 -6.92 0.06 -5.52
C ASP A 93 -7.63 0.34 -4.17
N THR A 94 -7.13 1.30 -3.42
CA THR A 94 -7.62 1.59 -2.08
C THR A 94 -8.28 2.96 -1.98
N ASP A 95 -9.41 3.02 -1.28
CA ASP A 95 -10.05 4.27 -0.91
C ASP A 95 -9.32 4.89 0.31
N LEU A 96 -8.63 6.02 0.08
CA LEU A 96 -7.95 6.78 1.12
C LEU A 96 -8.84 7.87 1.76
N ASP A 97 -10.08 7.99 1.37
CA ASP A 97 -11.01 8.94 2.01
C ASP A 97 -11.51 8.45 3.37
N ARG A 98 -11.51 7.14 3.58
CA ARG A 98 -11.95 6.50 4.81
C ARG A 98 -10.79 5.97 5.64
N VAL A 99 -10.67 6.44 6.88
CA VAL A 99 -9.69 5.93 7.85
C VAL A 99 -10.19 4.64 8.50
N HIS A 100 -9.34 3.64 8.59
CA HIS A 100 -9.61 2.37 9.26
C HIS A 100 -8.79 2.24 10.53
N LEU A 101 -9.50 2.07 11.63
CA LEU A 101 -8.91 1.93 12.96
C LEU A 101 -9.32 0.60 13.59
N VAL A 102 -8.59 0.17 14.59
CA VAL A 102 -8.85 -1.02 15.39
C VAL A 102 -8.80 -0.71 16.88
N ARG A 103 -9.60 -1.41 17.64
CA ARG A 103 -9.56 -1.46 19.11
C ARG A 103 -9.35 -2.89 19.59
N GLY A 104 -8.93 -3.05 20.83
CA GLY A 104 -8.75 -4.36 21.45
C GLY A 104 -10.02 -5.22 21.48
N ARG A 105 -9.89 -6.44 22.01
CA ARG A 105 -10.99 -7.42 22.10
C ARG A 105 -12.23 -6.87 22.80
N GLY A 106 -13.40 -7.38 22.40
CA GLY A 106 -14.68 -7.05 23.03
C GLY A 106 -15.36 -5.80 22.47
N HIS A 107 -14.79 -5.16 21.45
CA HIS A 107 -15.41 -4.02 20.79
C HIS A 107 -16.10 -4.41 19.50
N ALA A 108 -17.38 -4.03 19.35
CA ALA A 108 -18.09 -4.16 18.07
C ALA A 108 -17.55 -3.18 17.02
N THR A 109 -17.60 -3.57 15.76
CA THR A 109 -17.27 -2.68 14.64
C THR A 109 -18.24 -1.49 14.62
N ARG A 110 -17.70 -0.28 14.52
CA ARG A 110 -18.45 0.97 14.41
C ARG A 110 -18.03 1.72 13.15
N ARG A 111 -19.02 2.18 12.40
CA ARG A 111 -18.82 3.01 11.21
C ARG A 111 -19.24 4.44 11.50
N SER A 112 -18.43 5.41 11.11
CA SER A 112 -18.72 6.83 11.06
C SER A 112 -18.64 7.32 9.62
N HIS A 113 -18.89 8.60 9.38
CA HIS A 113 -18.80 9.19 8.03
C HIS A 113 -17.38 9.04 7.46
N ASP A 114 -16.36 9.38 8.23
CA ASP A 114 -14.96 9.52 7.82
C ASP A 114 -14.04 8.38 8.30
N TYR A 115 -14.54 7.47 9.14
CA TYR A 115 -13.76 6.34 9.63
C TYR A 115 -14.58 5.10 10.00
N THR A 116 -13.90 3.96 10.04
CA THR A 116 -14.43 2.71 10.62
C THR A 116 -13.50 2.26 11.73
N VAL A 117 -14.08 1.86 12.89
CA VAL A 117 -13.33 1.21 13.97
C VAL A 117 -13.71 -0.25 14.02
N TRP A 118 -12.74 -1.13 13.88
CA TRP A 118 -12.92 -2.58 13.94
C TRP A 118 -12.65 -3.10 15.36
N GLY A 119 -13.37 -4.14 15.76
CA GLY A 119 -12.92 -4.98 16.86
C GLY A 119 -11.77 -5.87 16.39
N CYS A 120 -10.70 -5.98 17.18
CA CYS A 120 -9.56 -6.82 16.83
C CYS A 120 -9.23 -7.78 17.97
N ALA A 121 -8.91 -9.03 17.62
CA ALA A 121 -8.49 -10.04 18.60
C ALA A 121 -7.03 -9.86 19.05
N GLY A 122 -6.18 -9.20 18.25
CA GLY A 122 -4.78 -8.91 18.55
C GLY A 122 -4.60 -7.62 19.37
N GLY A 123 -3.46 -7.49 20.02
CA GLY A 123 -3.07 -6.24 20.69
C GLY A 123 -2.68 -5.15 19.69
N LEU A 124 -2.67 -3.90 20.17
CA LEU A 124 -2.09 -2.79 19.41
C LEU A 124 -0.56 -2.82 19.56
N ARG A 125 0.14 -2.41 18.50
CA ARG A 125 1.59 -2.23 18.49
C ARG A 125 1.91 -0.78 18.14
N ALA A 126 3.10 -0.32 18.50
CA ALA A 126 3.61 0.96 17.99
C ALA A 126 4.08 0.78 16.55
N ALA A 127 3.64 1.66 15.67
CA ALA A 127 4.10 1.68 14.29
C ALA A 127 5.44 2.41 14.15
N THR A 128 6.10 2.18 13.01
CA THR A 128 7.23 2.98 12.57
C THR A 128 6.80 4.44 12.42
N ARG A 129 7.69 5.36 12.74
CA ARG A 129 7.43 6.80 12.68
C ARG A 129 7.56 7.32 11.24
N PRO A 130 6.48 7.79 10.59
CA PRO A 130 6.57 8.52 9.32
C PRO A 130 7.30 9.87 9.48
N PRO A 131 7.80 10.49 8.39
CA PRO A 131 8.70 11.65 8.45
C PRO A 131 8.20 12.88 9.23
N PHE A 132 6.87 13.09 9.33
CA PHE A 132 6.29 14.24 10.05
C PHE A 132 5.50 13.83 11.32
N VAL A 133 5.77 12.63 11.82
CA VAL A 133 5.13 12.10 13.04
C VAL A 133 6.16 12.06 14.16
N ASP A 134 5.95 12.86 15.20
CA ASP A 134 6.91 13.03 16.29
C ASP A 134 6.94 11.81 17.25
N THR A 135 5.81 11.12 17.38
CA THR A 135 5.68 9.95 18.24
C THR A 135 5.11 8.76 17.46
N PRO A 136 5.51 7.52 17.81
CA PRO A 136 4.95 6.33 17.19
C PRO A 136 3.44 6.27 17.33
N LEU A 137 2.73 5.91 16.26
CA LEU A 137 1.29 5.70 16.26
C LEU A 137 0.97 4.23 16.55
N ALA A 138 -0.05 3.99 17.36
CA ALA A 138 -0.57 2.66 17.56
C ALA A 138 -1.17 2.10 16.27
N CYS A 139 -0.91 0.83 15.97
CA CYS A 139 -1.51 0.14 14.86
C CYS A 139 -1.79 -1.34 15.19
N ALA A 140 -2.58 -2.00 14.33
CA ALA A 140 -2.69 -3.45 14.32
C ALA A 140 -1.34 -4.09 13.98
N PRO A 141 -1.07 -5.34 14.39
CA PRO A 141 0.00 -6.12 13.81
C PRO A 141 -0.08 -6.12 12.27
N VAL A 142 1.06 -6.09 11.59
CA VAL A 142 1.11 -5.97 10.11
C VAL A 142 0.28 -7.06 9.43
N ALA A 143 0.38 -8.32 9.88
CA ALA A 143 -0.43 -9.42 9.36
C ALA A 143 -1.95 -9.15 9.45
N VAL A 144 -2.41 -8.60 10.58
CA VAL A 144 -3.83 -8.24 10.77
C VAL A 144 -4.22 -7.06 9.87
N ALA A 145 -3.34 -6.06 9.71
CA ALA A 145 -3.60 -4.95 8.82
C ALA A 145 -3.76 -5.39 7.36
N LEU A 146 -2.93 -6.33 6.91
CA LEU A 146 -3.00 -6.93 5.57
C LEU A 146 -4.33 -7.67 5.35
N THR A 147 -4.76 -8.51 6.31
CA THR A 147 -6.05 -9.21 6.20
C THR A 147 -7.22 -8.23 6.18
N HIS A 148 -7.18 -7.19 7.02
CA HIS A 148 -8.19 -6.14 7.00
C HIS A 148 -8.18 -5.36 5.68
N THR A 149 -7.01 -5.10 5.07
CA THR A 149 -6.93 -4.51 3.73
C THR A 149 -7.64 -5.37 2.70
N GLY A 150 -7.44 -6.69 2.74
CA GLY A 150 -8.08 -7.61 1.81
C GLY A 150 -9.61 -7.59 1.88
N VAL A 151 -10.20 -7.44 3.08
CA VAL A 151 -11.66 -7.40 3.27
C VAL A 151 -12.26 -6.00 3.13
N THR A 152 -11.46 -4.93 3.25
CA THR A 152 -11.95 -3.54 3.14
C THR A 152 -11.74 -2.94 1.76
N CYS A 153 -10.71 -3.37 1.05
CA CYS A 153 -10.36 -2.94 -0.29
C CYS A 153 -10.49 -4.13 -1.24
N THR A 154 -9.36 -4.73 -1.62
CA THR A 154 -9.35 -5.90 -2.49
C THR A 154 -8.33 -6.94 -2.02
N PRO A 155 -8.53 -8.25 -2.30
CA PRO A 155 -7.52 -9.27 -2.05
C PRO A 155 -6.17 -8.98 -2.76
N ARG A 156 -6.22 -8.36 -3.95
CA ARG A 156 -5.03 -7.95 -4.72
C ARG A 156 -4.22 -6.87 -3.99
N ALA A 157 -4.90 -5.88 -3.42
CA ALA A 157 -4.25 -4.84 -2.62
C ALA A 157 -3.53 -5.44 -1.40
N ALA A 158 -4.17 -6.40 -0.73
CA ALA A 158 -3.57 -7.11 0.40
C ALA A 158 -2.35 -7.92 -0.03
N LEU A 159 -2.42 -8.63 -1.15
CA LEU A 159 -1.32 -9.45 -1.67
C LEU A 159 -0.10 -8.57 -2.03
N ALA A 160 -0.30 -7.48 -2.78
CA ALA A 160 0.79 -6.59 -3.15
C ALA A 160 1.47 -5.94 -1.93
N ALA A 161 0.69 -5.57 -0.92
CA ALA A 161 1.23 -5.05 0.33
C ALA A 161 1.94 -6.15 1.16
N ALA A 162 1.43 -7.39 1.11
CA ALA A 162 2.01 -8.53 1.82
C ALA A 162 3.38 -8.92 1.26
N ASP A 163 3.53 -9.00 -0.05
CA ASP A 163 4.82 -9.26 -0.70
C ASP A 163 5.86 -8.22 -0.27
N ALA A 164 5.51 -6.93 -0.34
CA ALA A 164 6.39 -5.86 0.11
C ALA A 164 6.71 -5.94 1.61
N ALA A 165 5.74 -6.32 2.45
CA ALA A 165 5.94 -6.44 3.89
C ALA A 165 6.87 -7.61 4.23
N VAL A 166 6.71 -8.76 3.58
CA VAL A 166 7.59 -9.93 3.73
C VAL A 166 9.00 -9.60 3.23
N ARG A 167 9.14 -9.00 2.05
CA ARG A 167 10.43 -8.58 1.50
C ARG A 167 11.18 -7.63 2.42
N ARG A 168 10.46 -6.74 3.11
CA ARG A 168 11.05 -5.80 4.08
C ARG A 168 11.26 -6.40 5.48
N GLY A 169 10.92 -7.65 5.70
CA GLY A 169 11.03 -8.32 7.01
C GLY A 169 10.11 -7.76 8.09
N LEU A 170 9.00 -7.10 7.72
CA LEU A 170 8.01 -6.56 8.66
C LEU A 170 7.07 -7.64 9.21
N VAL A 171 6.94 -8.73 8.49
CA VAL A 171 6.06 -9.86 8.81
C VAL A 171 6.54 -11.10 8.04
N THR A 172 6.24 -12.28 8.56
CA THR A 172 6.50 -13.57 7.88
C THR A 172 5.23 -14.06 7.18
N SER A 173 5.40 -14.90 6.16
CA SER A 173 4.27 -15.55 5.48
C SER A 173 3.40 -16.35 6.46
N THR A 174 4.01 -17.04 7.42
CA THR A 174 3.30 -17.80 8.47
C THR A 174 2.42 -16.91 9.34
N GLU A 175 2.90 -15.73 9.76
CA GLU A 175 2.10 -14.77 10.52
C GLU A 175 0.91 -14.26 9.71
N ILE A 176 1.07 -14.06 8.38
CA ILE A 176 -0.01 -13.67 7.48
C ILE A 176 -1.05 -14.79 7.37
N GLU A 177 -0.63 -16.04 7.18
CA GLU A 177 -1.51 -17.21 7.13
C GLU A 177 -2.35 -17.35 8.39
N VAL A 178 -1.71 -17.26 9.56
CA VAL A 178 -2.40 -17.29 10.87
C VAL A 178 -3.43 -16.17 10.97
N ALA A 179 -3.06 -14.92 10.64
CA ALA A 179 -3.98 -13.79 10.70
C ALA A 179 -5.14 -13.94 9.71
N ALA A 180 -4.90 -14.51 8.52
CA ALA A 180 -5.93 -14.77 7.53
C ALA A 180 -6.89 -15.90 7.98
N ALA A 181 -6.37 -16.92 8.65
CA ALA A 181 -7.20 -17.98 9.25
C ALA A 181 -8.09 -17.45 10.38
N ASP A 182 -7.59 -16.50 11.16
CA ASP A 182 -8.30 -15.88 12.30
C ASP A 182 -9.42 -14.89 11.87
N LEU A 183 -9.58 -14.61 10.58
CA LEU A 183 -10.72 -13.81 10.12
C LEU A 183 -12.04 -14.47 10.55
N PRO A 184 -12.98 -13.71 11.18
CA PRO A 184 -14.22 -14.28 11.69
C PRO A 184 -15.00 -15.04 10.62
N LEU A 185 -15.62 -16.15 11.02
CA LEU A 185 -16.53 -16.91 10.15
C LEU A 185 -17.66 -15.98 9.66
N GLY A 186 -17.99 -16.07 8.38
CA GLY A 186 -19.00 -15.21 7.76
C GLY A 186 -18.52 -13.81 7.36
N THR A 187 -17.24 -13.45 7.58
CA THR A 187 -16.70 -12.20 7.05
C THR A 187 -16.77 -12.18 5.52
N PRO A 188 -17.49 -11.24 4.90
CA PRO A 188 -17.56 -11.15 3.45
C PRO A 188 -16.16 -11.01 2.83
N GLY A 189 -15.88 -11.80 1.79
CA GLY A 189 -14.60 -11.78 1.10
C GLY A 189 -13.45 -12.54 1.78
N ALA A 190 -13.60 -13.04 3.01
CA ALA A 190 -12.53 -13.74 3.75
C ALA A 190 -11.91 -14.91 2.99
N ALA A 191 -12.72 -15.70 2.27
CA ALA A 191 -12.23 -16.82 1.48
C ALA A 191 -11.32 -16.36 0.32
N ALA A 192 -11.66 -15.25 -0.34
CA ALA A 192 -10.83 -14.66 -1.40
C ALA A 192 -9.53 -14.08 -0.84
N VAL A 193 -9.59 -13.44 0.33
CA VAL A 193 -8.40 -12.93 1.03
C VAL A 193 -7.45 -14.06 1.42
N ARG A 194 -7.98 -15.14 2.01
CA ARG A 194 -7.15 -16.31 2.37
C ARG A 194 -6.47 -16.91 1.13
N ARG A 195 -7.18 -17.07 0.02
CA ARG A 195 -6.58 -17.59 -1.22
C ARG A 195 -5.49 -16.65 -1.74
N ALA A 196 -5.74 -15.34 -1.79
CA ALA A 196 -4.75 -14.39 -2.27
C ALA A 196 -3.50 -14.36 -1.37
N LEU A 197 -3.67 -14.33 -0.05
CA LEU A 197 -2.56 -14.26 0.89
C LEU A 197 -1.78 -15.59 1.02
N ALA A 198 -2.34 -16.73 0.58
CA ALA A 198 -1.58 -17.97 0.44
C ALA A 198 -0.51 -17.93 -0.67
N ASP A 199 -0.64 -16.95 -1.59
CA ASP A 199 0.25 -16.75 -2.74
C ASP A 199 1.36 -15.72 -2.46
N VAL A 200 1.54 -15.30 -1.20
CA VAL A 200 2.55 -14.30 -0.82
C VAL A 200 3.97 -14.77 -1.17
N ASP A 201 4.68 -13.91 -1.91
CA ASP A 201 6.08 -14.14 -2.29
C ASP A 201 6.90 -12.85 -2.14
N GLY A 202 7.74 -12.80 -1.10
CA GLY A 202 8.61 -11.64 -0.84
C GLY A 202 9.71 -11.40 -1.87
N ARG A 203 9.81 -12.24 -2.92
CA ARG A 203 10.74 -12.02 -4.05
C ARG A 203 10.23 -10.97 -5.03
N HIS A 204 8.93 -10.70 -5.09
CA HIS A 204 8.39 -9.65 -5.94
C HIS A 204 8.85 -8.28 -5.44
N GLU A 205 9.40 -7.45 -6.33
CA GLU A 205 10.00 -6.15 -5.97
C GLU A 205 9.02 -4.98 -6.10
N SER A 206 7.92 -5.19 -6.81
CA SER A 206 6.90 -4.17 -7.03
C SER A 206 5.47 -4.74 -6.99
N PRO A 207 4.45 -3.89 -6.73
CA PRO A 207 3.05 -4.30 -6.85
C PRO A 207 2.68 -4.82 -8.24
N GLY A 208 3.31 -4.29 -9.28
CA GLY A 208 3.10 -4.75 -10.66
C GLY A 208 3.61 -6.16 -10.91
N GLU A 209 4.75 -6.53 -10.33
CA GLU A 209 5.24 -7.90 -10.35
C GLU A 209 4.30 -8.85 -9.60
N THR A 210 3.83 -8.47 -8.39
CA THR A 210 2.83 -9.25 -7.65
C THR A 210 1.59 -9.54 -8.50
N LEU A 211 1.04 -8.51 -9.16
CA LEU A 211 -0.15 -8.70 -10.00
C LEU A 211 0.14 -9.46 -11.30
N THR A 212 1.34 -9.29 -11.87
CA THR A 212 1.79 -10.09 -13.01
C THR A 212 1.83 -11.58 -12.63
N ALA A 213 2.45 -11.92 -11.50
CA ALA A 213 2.50 -13.30 -11.01
C ALA A 213 1.09 -13.87 -10.76
N GLN A 214 0.18 -13.06 -10.20
CA GLN A 214 -1.21 -13.48 -9.97
C GLN A 214 -1.93 -13.75 -11.29
N VAL A 215 -1.89 -12.82 -12.27
CA VAL A 215 -2.54 -12.99 -13.58
C VAL A 215 -1.97 -14.20 -14.32
N MET A 216 -0.67 -14.38 -14.31
CA MET A 216 -0.02 -15.53 -14.98
C MET A 216 -0.43 -16.86 -14.34
N ARG A 217 -0.51 -16.93 -13.02
CA ARG A 217 -0.99 -18.12 -12.29
C ARG A 217 -2.46 -18.42 -12.62
N ASP A 218 -3.31 -17.40 -12.64
CA ASP A 218 -4.74 -17.55 -13.01
C ASP A 218 -4.91 -18.04 -14.46
N LEU A 219 -3.95 -17.74 -15.33
CA LEU A 219 -3.87 -18.24 -16.70
C LEU A 219 -3.25 -19.65 -16.82
N GLY A 220 -2.78 -20.24 -15.71
CA GLY A 220 -2.19 -21.58 -15.65
C GLY A 220 -0.69 -21.63 -15.93
N TYR A 221 0.01 -20.51 -15.93
CA TYR A 221 1.47 -20.45 -16.09
C TYR A 221 2.18 -20.42 -14.74
N SER A 222 3.26 -21.21 -14.62
CA SER A 222 4.19 -21.14 -13.49
C SER A 222 5.32 -20.18 -13.81
N LEU A 223 5.67 -19.31 -12.85
CA LEU A 223 6.76 -18.35 -12.99
C LEU A 223 7.86 -18.59 -11.95
N GLU A 224 9.09 -18.41 -12.36
CA GLU A 224 10.26 -18.30 -11.50
C GLU A 224 10.61 -16.81 -11.36
N PRO A 225 10.42 -16.17 -10.18
CA PRO A 225 10.70 -14.76 -10.01
C PRO A 225 12.19 -14.49 -9.82
N GLN A 226 12.64 -13.31 -10.27
CA GLN A 226 13.97 -12.75 -10.05
C GLN A 226 15.12 -13.65 -10.53
N VAL A 227 15.01 -14.17 -11.77
CA VAL A 227 15.97 -15.12 -12.37
C VAL A 227 17.17 -14.38 -12.97
N TRP A 228 18.38 -14.91 -12.71
CA TRP A 228 19.60 -14.44 -13.36
C TRP A 228 19.84 -15.17 -14.68
N ILE A 229 19.97 -14.40 -15.77
CA ILE A 229 20.33 -14.88 -17.11
C ILE A 229 21.66 -14.21 -17.51
N GLY A 230 22.76 -14.90 -17.28
CA GLY A 230 24.08 -14.29 -17.40
C GLY A 230 24.25 -13.14 -16.39
N PRO A 231 24.61 -11.93 -16.84
CA PRO A 231 24.76 -10.78 -15.92
C PRO A 231 23.46 -10.04 -15.64
N TYR A 232 22.32 -10.46 -16.21
CA TYR A 232 21.06 -9.75 -16.12
C TYR A 232 20.06 -10.49 -15.24
N ARG A 233 19.39 -9.77 -14.35
CA ARG A 233 18.27 -10.28 -13.58
C ARG A 233 16.98 -9.86 -14.28
N VAL A 234 16.06 -10.79 -14.44
CA VAL A 234 14.73 -10.59 -15.03
C VAL A 234 13.64 -10.78 -13.99
N ASP A 235 12.51 -10.11 -14.15
CA ASP A 235 11.42 -10.20 -13.16
C ASP A 235 10.90 -11.62 -13.06
N PHE A 236 10.63 -12.27 -14.19
CA PHE A 236 10.11 -13.64 -14.25
C PHE A 236 10.63 -14.42 -15.45
N LEU A 237 10.82 -15.72 -15.23
CA LEU A 237 10.97 -16.71 -16.29
C LEU A 237 9.75 -17.66 -16.23
N VAL A 238 9.09 -17.89 -17.36
CA VAL A 238 8.05 -18.93 -17.46
C VAL A 238 8.73 -20.29 -17.32
N THR A 239 8.38 -21.04 -16.27
CA THR A 239 9.05 -22.27 -15.88
C THR A 239 9.17 -23.27 -17.03
N GLY A 240 10.37 -23.80 -17.24
CA GLY A 240 10.66 -24.78 -18.27
C GLY A 240 10.71 -24.24 -19.69
N THR A 241 10.74 -22.90 -19.86
CA THR A 241 10.77 -22.25 -21.18
C THR A 241 11.91 -21.24 -21.28
N ARG A 242 12.01 -20.55 -22.43
CA ARG A 242 12.87 -19.38 -22.64
C ARG A 242 12.07 -18.08 -22.76
N VAL A 243 10.87 -18.02 -22.16
CA VAL A 243 10.04 -16.82 -22.18
C VAL A 243 10.25 -16.05 -20.87
N VAL A 244 10.74 -14.84 -20.99
CA VAL A 244 10.90 -13.87 -19.92
C VAL A 244 9.67 -12.96 -19.88
N VAL A 245 9.12 -12.73 -18.69
CA VAL A 245 8.03 -11.78 -18.48
C VAL A 245 8.54 -10.67 -17.57
N GLU A 246 8.42 -9.43 -17.99
CA GLU A 246 8.79 -8.24 -17.22
C GLU A 246 7.59 -7.33 -17.02
N PHE A 247 7.49 -6.73 -15.86
CA PHE A 247 6.51 -5.69 -15.60
C PHE A 247 7.13 -4.31 -15.82
N ASP A 248 6.63 -3.58 -16.82
CA ASP A 248 7.04 -2.20 -17.09
C ASP A 248 6.05 -1.22 -16.45
N GLY A 249 6.44 -0.65 -15.32
CA GLY A 249 5.65 0.30 -14.54
C GLY A 249 5.57 1.70 -15.14
N ALA A 250 5.71 1.89 -16.45
CA ALA A 250 5.78 3.17 -17.13
C ALA A 250 6.97 4.03 -16.65
N ILE A 251 8.18 3.53 -16.85
CA ILE A 251 9.40 4.28 -16.60
C ILE A 251 9.44 5.47 -17.55
N LYS A 252 9.33 6.68 -17.01
CA LYS A 252 9.73 7.88 -17.73
C LYS A 252 11.25 7.81 -17.91
N TYR A 253 11.69 7.34 -19.09
CA TYR A 253 13.10 7.39 -19.46
C TYR A 253 13.55 8.85 -19.57
N HIS A 254 14.09 9.38 -18.50
CA HIS A 254 14.65 10.74 -18.47
C HIS A 254 16.10 10.78 -18.96
N ASP A 255 16.74 9.60 -19.18
CA ASP A 255 18.14 9.50 -19.57
C ASP A 255 18.32 8.62 -20.84
N ARG A 256 18.95 9.21 -21.87
CA ARG A 256 19.35 8.50 -23.09
C ARG A 256 20.29 7.33 -22.83
N GLY A 257 21.15 7.43 -21.82
CA GLY A 257 22.07 6.38 -21.41
C GLY A 257 21.36 5.13 -20.93
N ALA A 258 20.33 5.32 -20.07
CA ALA A 258 19.50 4.23 -19.56
C ALA A 258 18.76 3.49 -20.69
N LEU A 259 18.22 4.22 -21.67
CA LEU A 259 17.56 3.61 -22.84
C LEU A 259 18.50 2.76 -23.69
N VAL A 260 19.73 3.23 -23.91
CA VAL A 260 20.75 2.46 -24.66
C VAL A 260 21.18 1.21 -23.91
N ALA A 261 21.34 1.31 -22.58
CA ALA A 261 21.69 0.16 -21.74
C ALA A 261 20.59 -0.90 -21.75
N GLU A 262 19.32 -0.49 -21.64
CA GLU A 262 18.16 -1.38 -21.69
C GLU A 262 18.06 -2.09 -23.04
N LYS A 263 18.25 -1.38 -24.15
CA LYS A 263 18.25 -1.98 -25.48
C LYS A 263 19.37 -3.03 -25.65
N ARG A 264 20.58 -2.75 -25.14
CA ARG A 264 21.70 -3.71 -25.15
C ARG A 264 21.39 -4.95 -24.32
N ARG A 265 20.77 -4.77 -23.16
CA ARG A 265 20.31 -5.87 -22.30
C ARG A 265 19.32 -6.76 -23.05
N GLU A 266 18.30 -6.17 -23.68
CA GLU A 266 17.30 -6.92 -24.45
C GLU A 266 17.91 -7.67 -25.64
N ASP A 267 18.81 -7.02 -26.41
CA ASP A 267 19.51 -7.65 -27.54
C ASP A 267 20.38 -8.83 -27.10
N GLU A 268 20.99 -8.75 -25.90
CA GLU A 268 21.78 -9.85 -25.35
C GLU A 268 20.91 -11.02 -24.90
N LEU A 269 19.78 -10.77 -24.24
CA LEU A 269 18.82 -11.80 -23.86
C LEU A 269 18.25 -12.52 -25.11
N ARG A 270 17.93 -11.77 -26.17
CA ARG A 270 17.50 -12.34 -27.46
C ARG A 270 18.56 -13.20 -28.11
N ARG A 271 19.84 -12.76 -28.13
CA ARG A 271 20.96 -13.57 -28.64
C ARG A 271 21.16 -14.87 -27.88
N ARG A 272 20.79 -14.92 -26.63
CA ARG A 272 20.78 -16.14 -25.81
C ARG A 272 19.53 -17.01 -26.01
N GLY A 273 18.66 -16.63 -26.95
CA GLY A 273 17.45 -17.37 -27.32
C GLY A 273 16.26 -17.13 -26.39
N TYR A 274 16.27 -16.06 -25.56
CA TYR A 274 15.12 -15.71 -24.77
C TYR A 274 14.17 -14.78 -25.53
N VAL A 275 12.86 -14.99 -25.33
CA VAL A 275 11.79 -14.15 -25.86
C VAL A 275 11.21 -13.32 -24.71
N MET A 276 11.09 -12.01 -24.94
CA MET A 276 10.64 -11.06 -23.91
C MET A 276 9.16 -10.73 -24.08
N VAL A 277 8.40 -10.81 -23.00
CA VAL A 277 7.03 -10.28 -22.86
C VAL A 277 7.08 -9.15 -21.86
N ARG A 278 6.68 -7.93 -22.24
CA ARG A 278 6.55 -6.80 -21.36
C ARG A 278 5.08 -6.53 -21.10
N LEU A 279 4.71 -6.46 -19.81
CA LEU A 279 3.36 -6.19 -19.37
C LEU A 279 3.31 -4.82 -18.67
N MET A 280 2.28 -4.06 -18.96
CA MET A 280 1.98 -2.77 -18.35
C MET A 280 0.75 -2.89 -17.47
N TRP A 281 0.47 -1.86 -16.67
CA TRP A 281 -0.74 -1.81 -15.83
C TRP A 281 -2.04 -2.09 -16.60
N SER A 282 -2.15 -1.54 -17.83
CA SER A 282 -3.33 -1.77 -18.69
C SER A 282 -3.51 -3.25 -19.07
N ASP A 283 -2.41 -3.97 -19.26
CA ASP A 283 -2.44 -5.38 -19.67
C ASP A 283 -2.95 -6.27 -18.52
N LEU A 284 -2.60 -5.94 -17.27
CA LEU A 284 -3.03 -6.70 -16.09
C LEU A 284 -4.54 -6.65 -15.84
N HIS A 285 -5.24 -5.73 -16.51
CA HIS A 285 -6.71 -5.67 -16.51
C HIS A 285 -7.36 -6.45 -17.66
N ASP A 286 -6.56 -7.00 -18.60
CA ASP A 286 -7.01 -7.82 -19.74
C ASP A 286 -6.27 -9.17 -19.77
N PRO A 287 -6.70 -10.17 -18.98
CA PRO A 287 -6.08 -11.50 -18.97
C PRO A 287 -6.06 -12.18 -20.36
N ALA A 288 -7.03 -11.87 -21.24
CA ALA A 288 -7.06 -12.42 -22.59
C ALA A 288 -5.90 -11.86 -23.44
N ARG A 289 -5.57 -10.58 -23.29
CA ARG A 289 -4.40 -9.96 -23.92
C ARG A 289 -3.10 -10.57 -23.39
N VAL A 290 -2.96 -10.71 -22.07
CA VAL A 290 -1.78 -11.35 -21.46
C VAL A 290 -1.61 -12.76 -22.02
N ARG A 291 -2.68 -13.56 -22.07
CA ARG A 291 -2.64 -14.92 -22.66
C ARG A 291 -2.13 -14.91 -24.11
N ARG A 292 -2.63 -14.00 -24.95
CA ARG A 292 -2.18 -13.91 -26.37
C ARG A 292 -0.69 -13.62 -26.45
N LEU A 293 -0.19 -12.61 -25.71
CA LEU A 293 1.23 -12.25 -25.69
C LEU A 293 2.11 -13.41 -25.25
N VAL A 294 1.71 -14.14 -24.21
CA VAL A 294 2.46 -15.29 -23.70
C VAL A 294 2.45 -16.46 -24.70
N VAL A 295 1.31 -16.77 -25.33
CA VAL A 295 1.20 -17.84 -26.33
C VAL A 295 2.08 -17.53 -27.55
N GLU A 296 2.07 -16.31 -28.06
CA GLU A 296 2.94 -15.86 -29.15
C GLU A 296 4.42 -15.99 -28.79
N ALA A 297 4.80 -15.59 -27.57
CA ALA A 297 6.17 -15.70 -27.09
C ALA A 297 6.62 -17.17 -26.92
N LEU A 298 5.75 -18.04 -26.40
CA LEU A 298 6.03 -19.47 -26.29
C LEU A 298 6.24 -20.12 -27.66
N ALA A 299 5.41 -19.77 -28.66
CA ALA A 299 5.58 -20.25 -30.03
C ALA A 299 6.92 -19.77 -30.64
N ALA A 300 7.29 -18.51 -30.41
CA ALA A 300 8.57 -17.96 -30.90
C ALA A 300 9.79 -18.57 -30.21
N ALA A 301 9.68 -18.93 -28.91
CA ALA A 301 10.76 -19.56 -28.16
C ALA A 301 10.97 -21.06 -28.51
N ALA A 302 9.99 -21.70 -29.15
CA ALA A 302 10.03 -23.09 -29.57
C ALA A 302 10.54 -23.24 -31.03
N ALA A 303 10.59 -22.16 -31.80
CA ALA A 303 11.05 -22.12 -33.19
C ALA A 303 12.58 -21.97 -33.27
#